data_d47fe6cd2a16841ad7f18d70cbc01c55
#
_entry.id   d47fe6cd2a16841ad7f18d70cbc01c55
#
_cell.length_a   1.000
_cell.length_b   1.000
_cell.length_c   1.000
_cell.angle_alpha   90.00
_cell.angle_beta   90.00
_cell.angle_gamma   90.00
#
_symmetry.space_group_name_H-M   'P 1'
#
loop_
_entity.id
_entity.type
_entity.pdbx_description
1 polymer ?
#
loop_
_entity_poly.entity_id
_entity_poly.type
_entity_poly.pdbx_seq_one_letter_code
_entity_poly.pdbx_strand_id
1 'polypeptide(L)'
;MLRSLYTKLAIVLTLLFAVVALLFVLLLTRTTEHYQQEVAQKLNAALAENMVAEHVFFRDGKIEHAALEQLFHALMVINPRVELYLLDPAGRILAFSAPPGKVQREAVDLAPVQRFLKGEYTPPLRGDDPRSLQRQKVFSAAPIAVDGDQAGYLYVILASEQFDSVTQMLADSYVIKRNALLSLVVVVFALLAGLLLFAAITRRLRRLTRAVEDFQLAGFSGALPAGRDSGDEIERLMCSINAMAQRITGQVQRLQETDSQRRELVANVSHDLRTPLASLQGYLETLRLKGGELDREEQLNYLEIAHRHCLHLGRLVEELFDLARLDANEVQPVLEPFSLPELVQDVVHKFELRARQREVTLLASHDEDLPFVLGDIALIERVMHNLIENALRHTPAGGTVTVAVQRDGDTLAVQVIDTGSGIAAEDLPYIFERFYQSDRMRTRGGSGLGLAIARRIVELHGRTISAASSSGRGTTFAFDLPVQMA
;
A
#
# COMPACT_ATOMS: atom_id res chain seq x y z
N MET A 1 3.68 12.00 -25.73
CA MET A 1 3.70 13.01 -24.64
C MET A 1 2.56 12.94 -23.63
N LEU A 2 1.46 12.23 -23.88
CA LEU A 2 0.28 12.12 -22.97
C LEU A 2 0.34 10.97 -21.93
N ARG A 3 1.50 10.34 -21.69
CA ARG A 3 1.62 9.19 -20.79
C ARG A 3 1.76 9.54 -19.28
N SER A 4 2.04 10.78 -18.94
CA SER A 4 2.22 11.19 -17.55
C SER A 4 0.88 11.53 -16.90
N LEU A 5 0.59 10.98 -15.72
CA LEU A 5 -0.58 11.31 -14.89
C LEU A 5 -0.71 12.82 -14.69
N TYR A 6 0.42 13.51 -14.44
CA TYR A 6 0.48 14.97 -14.33
C TYR A 6 -0.07 15.68 -15.59
N THR A 7 0.35 15.24 -16.78
CA THR A 7 -0.09 15.89 -18.03
C THR A 7 -1.59 15.70 -18.26
N LYS A 8 -2.13 14.52 -18.00
CA LYS A 8 -3.57 14.25 -18.09
C LYS A 8 -4.37 15.13 -17.14
N LEU A 9 -3.96 15.20 -15.88
CA LEU A 9 -4.63 15.99 -14.86
C LEU A 9 -4.49 17.49 -15.09
N ALA A 10 -3.32 17.96 -15.55
CA ALA A 10 -3.14 19.37 -15.92
C ALA A 10 -4.06 19.78 -17.06
N ILE A 11 -4.24 18.94 -18.09
CA ILE A 11 -5.17 19.20 -19.19
C ILE A 11 -6.61 19.26 -18.68
N VAL A 12 -7.05 18.29 -17.85
CA VAL A 12 -8.38 18.26 -17.26
C VAL A 12 -8.64 19.51 -16.41
N LEU A 13 -7.68 19.88 -15.57
CA LEU A 13 -7.77 21.06 -14.72
C LEU A 13 -7.89 22.35 -15.54
N THR A 14 -7.05 22.50 -16.56
CA THR A 14 -7.07 23.67 -17.46
C THR A 14 -8.41 23.77 -18.21
N LEU A 15 -8.92 22.65 -18.71
CA LEU A 15 -10.20 22.59 -19.40
C LEU A 15 -11.37 22.93 -18.45
N LEU A 16 -11.33 22.41 -17.23
CA LEU A 16 -12.33 22.72 -16.19
C LEU A 16 -12.33 24.22 -15.88
N PHE A 17 -11.17 24.84 -15.67
CA PHE A 17 -11.07 26.27 -15.40
C PHE A 17 -11.53 27.11 -16.59
N ALA A 18 -11.25 26.68 -17.84
CA ALA A 18 -11.75 27.35 -19.03
C ALA A 18 -13.30 27.32 -19.12
N VAL A 19 -13.92 26.18 -18.80
CA VAL A 19 -15.39 26.05 -18.75
C VAL A 19 -15.98 26.92 -17.65
N VAL A 20 -15.39 26.92 -16.45
CA VAL A 20 -15.86 27.74 -15.33
C VAL A 20 -15.74 29.23 -15.68
N ALA A 21 -14.63 29.66 -16.29
CA ALA A 21 -14.44 31.04 -16.73
C ALA A 21 -15.48 31.45 -17.78
N LEU A 22 -15.77 30.59 -18.77
CA LEU A 22 -16.79 30.83 -19.77
C LEU A 22 -18.19 30.98 -19.15
N LEU A 23 -18.56 30.04 -18.26
CA LEU A 23 -19.83 30.09 -17.54
C LEU A 23 -19.95 31.35 -16.69
N PHE A 24 -18.88 31.77 -16.03
CA PHE A 24 -18.85 32.98 -15.23
C PHE A 24 -19.07 34.24 -16.08
N VAL A 25 -18.41 34.33 -17.24
CA VAL A 25 -18.61 35.46 -18.15
C VAL A 25 -20.04 35.50 -18.67
N LEU A 26 -20.63 34.36 -19.08
CA LEU A 26 -22.02 34.28 -19.52
C LEU A 26 -23.00 34.67 -18.41
N LEU A 27 -22.77 34.25 -17.18
CA LEU A 27 -23.60 34.61 -16.04
C LEU A 27 -23.50 36.10 -15.72
N LEU A 28 -22.30 36.66 -15.73
CA LEU A 28 -22.04 38.06 -15.46
C LEU A 28 -22.75 38.98 -16.48
N THR A 29 -22.69 38.66 -17.77
CA THR A 29 -23.34 39.43 -18.84
C THR A 29 -24.85 39.42 -18.64
N ARG A 30 -25.47 38.24 -18.47
CA ARG A 30 -26.93 38.14 -18.25
C ARG A 30 -27.40 38.85 -16.98
N THR A 31 -26.67 38.70 -15.87
CA THR A 31 -27.05 39.36 -14.60
C THR A 31 -26.93 40.86 -14.73
N THR A 32 -25.93 41.38 -15.42
CA THR A 32 -25.74 42.81 -15.63
C THR A 32 -26.85 43.40 -16.48
N GLU A 33 -27.26 42.74 -17.56
CA GLU A 33 -28.42 43.21 -18.38
C GLU A 33 -29.72 43.22 -17.57
N HIS A 34 -30.01 42.17 -16.85
CA HIS A 34 -31.20 42.10 -15.98
C HIS A 34 -31.24 43.22 -14.95
N TYR A 35 -30.13 43.44 -14.27
CA TYR A 35 -29.99 44.47 -13.24
C TYR A 35 -30.20 45.88 -13.84
N GLN A 36 -29.63 46.16 -15.01
CA GLN A 36 -29.80 47.44 -15.66
C GLN A 36 -31.25 47.69 -16.08
N GLN A 37 -31.96 46.70 -16.62
CA GLN A 37 -33.36 46.80 -16.97
C GLN A 37 -34.25 47.02 -15.72
N GLU A 38 -33.95 46.35 -14.62
CA GLU A 38 -34.64 46.54 -13.35
C GLU A 38 -34.47 47.96 -12.83
N VAL A 39 -33.23 48.45 -12.80
CA VAL A 39 -32.91 49.78 -12.32
C VAL A 39 -33.56 50.86 -13.20
N ALA A 40 -33.47 50.70 -14.53
CA ALA A 40 -34.08 51.60 -15.48
C ALA A 40 -35.61 51.69 -15.28
N GLN A 41 -36.28 50.56 -15.08
CA GLN A 41 -37.72 50.52 -14.82
C GLN A 41 -38.09 51.14 -13.47
N LYS A 42 -37.37 50.80 -12.40
CA LYS A 42 -37.64 51.36 -11.07
C LYS A 42 -37.47 52.91 -11.03
N LEU A 43 -36.41 53.41 -11.62
CA LEU A 43 -36.17 54.87 -11.66
C LEU A 43 -37.16 55.63 -12.48
N ASN A 44 -37.72 55.01 -13.52
CA ASN A 44 -38.64 55.64 -14.47
C ASN A 44 -40.08 55.12 -14.34
N ALA A 45 -40.41 54.38 -13.24
CA ALA A 45 -41.76 53.82 -13.10
C ALA A 45 -42.87 54.85 -13.16
N ALA A 46 -42.68 55.99 -12.54
CA ALA A 46 -43.65 57.11 -12.52
C ALA A 46 -43.55 58.04 -13.74
N LEU A 47 -42.69 57.77 -14.72
CA LEU A 47 -42.45 58.67 -15.84
C LEU A 47 -43.70 58.90 -16.70
N ALA A 48 -44.43 57.87 -17.03
CA ALA A 48 -45.66 57.95 -17.79
C ALA A 48 -46.75 58.69 -16.99
N GLU A 49 -46.86 58.45 -15.69
CA GLU A 49 -47.84 59.09 -14.81
C GLU A 49 -47.58 60.61 -14.68
N ASN A 50 -46.33 61.01 -14.47
CA ASN A 50 -45.94 62.41 -14.42
C ASN A 50 -46.23 63.12 -15.75
N MET A 51 -45.99 62.48 -16.87
CA MET A 51 -46.27 63.03 -18.19
C MET A 51 -47.77 63.21 -18.42
N VAL A 52 -48.59 62.26 -17.98
CA VAL A 52 -50.06 62.38 -18.07
C VAL A 52 -50.60 63.51 -17.16
N ALA A 53 -50.00 63.76 -15.99
CA ALA A 53 -50.34 64.77 -15.08
C ALA A 53 -50.06 66.22 -15.60
N GLU A 54 -49.00 66.38 -16.40
CA GLU A 54 -48.55 67.69 -16.89
C GLU A 54 -49.14 68.08 -18.25
N HIS A 55 -49.66 67.12 -19.04
CA HIS A 55 -50.07 67.39 -20.39
C HIS A 55 -51.47 66.85 -20.69
N VAL A 56 -52.22 67.61 -21.51
CA VAL A 56 -53.55 67.20 -21.97
C VAL A 56 -53.43 66.52 -23.33
N PHE A 57 -53.71 65.20 -23.41
CA PHE A 57 -53.62 64.42 -24.60
C PHE A 57 -54.90 64.39 -25.44
N PHE A 58 -56.03 64.60 -24.83
CA PHE A 58 -57.34 64.60 -25.47
C PHE A 58 -58.11 65.85 -25.09
N ARG A 59 -58.79 66.50 -26.10
CA ARG A 59 -59.73 67.64 -25.89
C ARG A 59 -60.99 67.37 -26.68
N ASP A 60 -62.14 67.41 -26.07
CA ASP A 60 -63.48 67.14 -26.65
C ASP A 60 -63.48 65.74 -27.36
N GLY A 61 -62.85 64.72 -26.76
CA GLY A 61 -62.77 63.35 -27.27
C GLY A 61 -61.87 63.15 -28.51
N LYS A 62 -61.15 64.20 -28.94
CA LYS A 62 -60.18 64.13 -30.03
C LYS A 62 -58.74 64.27 -29.55
N ILE A 63 -57.79 63.60 -30.24
CA ILE A 63 -56.39 63.73 -29.92
C ILE A 63 -55.91 65.17 -30.17
N GLU A 64 -55.26 65.79 -29.20
CA GLU A 64 -54.65 67.11 -29.37
C GLU A 64 -53.26 66.98 -30.00
N HIS A 65 -53.21 66.86 -31.30
CA HIS A 65 -51.98 66.63 -32.07
C HIS A 65 -50.90 67.69 -31.79
N ALA A 66 -51.26 68.97 -31.61
CA ALA A 66 -50.27 70.01 -31.38
C ALA A 66 -49.55 69.85 -30.05
N ALA A 67 -50.29 69.51 -28.96
CA ALA A 67 -49.69 69.22 -27.64
C ALA A 67 -48.84 67.99 -27.67
N LEU A 68 -49.28 66.99 -28.41
CA LEU A 68 -48.52 65.71 -28.58
C LEU A 68 -47.21 65.92 -29.34
N GLU A 69 -47.21 66.68 -30.47
CA GLU A 69 -45.98 66.98 -31.21
C GLU A 69 -44.99 67.80 -30.40
N GLN A 70 -45.46 68.76 -29.63
CA GLN A 70 -44.59 69.55 -28.71
C GLN A 70 -43.94 68.69 -27.64
N LEU A 71 -44.72 67.83 -26.98
CA LEU A 71 -44.19 66.86 -26.01
C LEU A 71 -43.19 65.90 -26.59
N PHE A 72 -43.54 65.34 -27.73
CA PHE A 72 -42.67 64.40 -28.46
C PHE A 72 -41.34 65.05 -28.87
N HIS A 73 -41.42 66.30 -29.36
CA HIS A 73 -40.22 67.05 -29.73
C HIS A 73 -39.36 67.42 -28.50
N ALA A 74 -40.00 67.90 -27.43
CA ALA A 74 -39.28 68.23 -26.19
C ALA A 74 -38.60 67.03 -25.59
N LEU A 75 -39.24 65.88 -25.53
CA LEU A 75 -38.69 64.68 -25.00
C LEU A 75 -37.59 64.05 -25.85
N MET A 76 -37.72 64.13 -27.19
CA MET A 76 -36.62 63.68 -28.09
C MET A 76 -35.32 64.50 -27.87
N VAL A 77 -35.48 65.78 -27.52
CA VAL A 77 -34.32 66.64 -27.22
C VAL A 77 -33.72 66.36 -25.84
N ILE A 78 -34.58 66.18 -24.83
CA ILE A 78 -34.15 65.99 -23.44
C ILE A 78 -33.66 64.55 -23.20
N ASN A 79 -34.39 63.56 -23.70
CA ASN A 79 -34.04 62.16 -23.50
C ASN A 79 -34.36 61.31 -24.72
N PRO A 80 -33.48 61.26 -25.71
CA PRO A 80 -33.69 60.53 -26.96
C PRO A 80 -33.78 58.99 -26.75
N ARG A 81 -33.61 58.52 -25.52
CA ARG A 81 -33.65 57.10 -25.16
C ARG A 81 -35.04 56.60 -24.78
N VAL A 82 -36.03 57.51 -24.71
CA VAL A 82 -37.41 57.19 -24.37
C VAL A 82 -38.30 57.32 -25.63
N GLU A 83 -39.16 56.34 -25.80
CA GLU A 83 -40.14 56.36 -26.88
C GLU A 83 -41.55 56.35 -26.31
N LEU A 84 -42.38 57.19 -26.87
CA LEU A 84 -43.74 57.42 -26.40
C LEU A 84 -44.73 56.85 -27.41
N TYR A 85 -45.71 56.17 -26.91
CA TYR A 85 -46.81 55.61 -27.67
C TYR A 85 -48.12 55.91 -26.96
N LEU A 86 -49.05 56.49 -27.68
CA LEU A 86 -50.41 56.68 -27.22
C LEU A 86 -51.26 55.52 -27.68
N LEU A 87 -51.88 54.82 -26.74
CA LEU A 87 -52.69 53.64 -27.02
C LEU A 87 -54.17 53.92 -26.75
N ASP A 88 -55.04 53.33 -27.55
CA ASP A 88 -56.48 53.31 -27.25
C ASP A 88 -56.79 52.29 -26.12
N PRO A 89 -58.04 52.23 -25.59
CA PRO A 89 -58.42 51.26 -24.57
C PRO A 89 -58.28 49.79 -25.00
N ALA A 90 -58.18 49.51 -26.31
CA ALA A 90 -57.95 48.18 -26.88
C ALA A 90 -56.46 47.86 -27.16
N GLY A 91 -55.54 48.81 -26.84
CA GLY A 91 -54.10 48.67 -27.05
C GLY A 91 -53.61 49.06 -28.47
N ARG A 92 -54.43 49.56 -29.36
CA ARG A 92 -54.01 50.01 -30.66
C ARG A 92 -53.28 51.36 -30.56
N ILE A 93 -52.21 51.48 -31.35
CA ILE A 93 -51.35 52.66 -31.33
C ILE A 93 -52.02 53.77 -32.10
N LEU A 94 -52.35 54.85 -31.38
CA LEU A 94 -53.00 56.05 -31.96
C LEU A 94 -51.96 57.06 -32.45
N ALA A 95 -50.89 57.26 -31.69
CA ALA A 95 -49.83 58.18 -32.04
C ALA A 95 -48.49 57.70 -31.39
N PHE A 96 -47.36 58.12 -31.96
CA PHE A 96 -46.06 57.72 -31.43
C PHE A 96 -44.95 58.73 -31.75
N SER A 97 -43.94 58.78 -30.86
CA SER A 97 -42.73 59.60 -31.05
C SER A 97 -41.56 58.78 -31.59
N ALA A 98 -41.79 58.09 -32.71
CA ALA A 98 -40.74 57.28 -33.34
C ALA A 98 -40.43 57.78 -34.76
N PRO A 99 -39.25 57.58 -35.33
CA PRO A 99 -38.98 57.91 -36.70
C PRO A 99 -39.95 57.21 -37.67
N PRO A 100 -40.37 57.88 -38.75
CA PRO A 100 -41.34 57.34 -39.70
C PRO A 100 -40.88 55.99 -40.25
N GLY A 101 -41.81 55.00 -40.33
CA GLY A 101 -41.56 53.66 -40.93
C GLY A 101 -40.86 52.67 -39.98
N LYS A 102 -40.55 53.02 -38.73
CA LYS A 102 -39.90 52.09 -37.81
C LYS A 102 -40.89 51.32 -36.88
N VAL A 103 -42.12 51.78 -36.74
CA VAL A 103 -43.16 51.09 -35.97
C VAL A 103 -43.75 49.98 -36.84
N GLN A 104 -43.67 48.76 -36.35
CA GLN A 104 -44.08 47.52 -37.04
C GLN A 104 -45.37 46.91 -36.49
N ARG A 105 -45.73 47.25 -35.22
CA ARG A 105 -46.95 46.77 -34.59
C ARG A 105 -48.05 47.82 -34.68
N GLU A 106 -49.27 47.36 -34.92
CA GLU A 106 -50.44 48.18 -34.87
C GLU A 106 -51.05 48.27 -33.46
N ALA A 107 -50.75 47.28 -32.61
CA ALA A 107 -51.25 47.22 -31.24
C ALA A 107 -50.21 46.61 -30.29
N VAL A 108 -50.32 46.91 -29.03
CA VAL A 108 -49.51 46.44 -27.89
C VAL A 108 -50.40 45.55 -27.01
N ASP A 109 -49.83 44.42 -26.52
CA ASP A 109 -50.52 43.61 -25.51
C ASP A 109 -50.70 44.38 -24.20
N LEU A 110 -51.95 44.52 -23.80
CA LEU A 110 -52.29 45.24 -22.54
C LEU A 110 -52.10 44.40 -21.27
N ALA A 111 -51.95 43.11 -21.35
CA ALA A 111 -51.76 42.27 -20.14
C ALA A 111 -50.56 42.69 -19.32
N PRO A 112 -49.35 42.96 -19.84
CA PRO A 112 -48.22 43.54 -19.08
C PRO A 112 -48.53 44.94 -18.61
N VAL A 113 -49.21 45.79 -19.37
CA VAL A 113 -49.55 47.16 -18.99
C VAL A 113 -50.48 47.16 -17.78
N GLN A 114 -51.52 46.34 -17.77
CA GLN A 114 -52.46 46.21 -16.65
C GLN A 114 -51.79 45.72 -15.39
N ARG A 115 -50.89 44.74 -15.51
CA ARG A 115 -50.09 44.26 -14.37
C ARG A 115 -49.18 45.35 -13.81
N PHE A 116 -48.60 46.17 -14.67
CA PHE A 116 -47.78 47.32 -14.25
C PHE A 116 -48.61 48.34 -13.47
N LEU A 117 -49.77 48.68 -13.99
CA LEU A 117 -50.66 49.66 -13.35
C LEU A 117 -51.23 49.20 -11.98
N LYS A 118 -51.45 47.89 -11.84
CA LYS A 118 -51.89 47.27 -10.56
C LYS A 118 -50.76 47.12 -9.54
N GLY A 119 -49.50 47.33 -9.94
CA GLY A 119 -48.35 47.04 -9.09
C GLY A 119 -48.07 45.52 -8.88
N GLU A 120 -48.73 44.63 -9.64
CA GLU A 120 -48.63 43.18 -9.52
C GLU A 120 -47.52 42.61 -10.42
N TYR A 121 -46.28 43.10 -10.22
CA TYR A 121 -45.14 42.63 -11.01
C TYR A 121 -43.83 42.67 -10.22
N THR A 122 -42.88 41.86 -10.63
CA THR A 122 -41.47 41.90 -10.20
C THR A 122 -40.64 42.52 -11.35
N PRO A 123 -39.94 43.64 -11.08
CA PRO A 123 -39.07 44.24 -12.12
C PRO A 123 -37.92 43.29 -12.51
N PRO A 124 -37.48 43.27 -13.77
CA PRO A 124 -37.99 44.03 -14.90
C PRO A 124 -39.21 43.39 -15.56
N LEU A 125 -40.36 44.12 -15.61
CA LEU A 125 -41.51 43.73 -16.38
C LEU A 125 -41.33 44.22 -17.81
N ARG A 126 -41.42 43.30 -18.77
CA ARG A 126 -41.31 43.64 -20.19
C ARG A 126 -42.67 43.64 -20.88
N GLY A 127 -42.87 44.57 -21.74
CA GLY A 127 -44.00 44.66 -22.65
C GLY A 127 -43.54 44.67 -24.12
N ASP A 128 -44.49 44.62 -25.01
CA ASP A 128 -44.23 44.62 -26.44
C ASP A 128 -43.44 45.83 -26.92
N ASP A 129 -42.40 45.61 -27.71
CA ASP A 129 -41.69 46.67 -28.42
C ASP A 129 -42.44 46.98 -29.73
N PRO A 130 -43.05 48.16 -29.89
CA PRO A 130 -43.80 48.52 -31.12
C PRO A 130 -42.95 48.50 -32.37
N ARG A 131 -41.61 48.54 -32.29
CA ARG A 131 -40.68 48.49 -33.40
C ARG A 131 -40.30 47.07 -33.81
N SER A 132 -40.71 46.06 -33.06
CA SER A 132 -40.37 44.68 -33.37
C SER A 132 -41.55 43.75 -33.08
N LEU A 133 -41.81 42.82 -33.98
CA LEU A 133 -42.85 41.82 -33.77
C LEU A 133 -42.51 40.77 -32.75
N GLN A 134 -41.16 40.61 -32.40
CA GLN A 134 -40.66 39.52 -31.52
C GLN A 134 -40.02 40.02 -30.24
N ARG A 135 -39.65 41.31 -30.14
CA ARG A 135 -38.93 41.84 -28.99
C ARG A 135 -39.90 42.40 -27.93
N GLN A 136 -39.45 42.29 -26.69
CA GLN A 136 -40.10 42.93 -25.57
C GLN A 136 -39.08 43.83 -24.86
N LYS A 137 -39.53 44.97 -24.36
CA LYS A 137 -38.71 45.98 -23.64
C LYS A 137 -39.35 46.38 -22.35
N VAL A 138 -38.53 46.90 -21.45
CA VAL A 138 -39.02 47.53 -20.18
C VAL A 138 -39.74 48.84 -20.51
N PHE A 139 -40.80 49.08 -19.80
CA PHE A 139 -41.69 50.21 -20.06
C PHE A 139 -42.19 50.86 -18.76
N SER A 140 -42.74 52.06 -18.89
CA SER A 140 -43.61 52.73 -17.96
C SER A 140 -44.95 52.98 -18.62
N ALA A 141 -46.03 52.95 -17.88
CA ALA A 141 -47.35 53.19 -18.42
C ALA A 141 -48.26 53.98 -17.44
N ALA A 142 -49.16 54.74 -18.00
CA ALA A 142 -50.17 55.43 -17.20
C ALA A 142 -51.51 55.49 -17.96
N PRO A 143 -52.64 55.35 -17.26
CA PRO A 143 -53.97 55.53 -17.88
C PRO A 143 -54.22 57.01 -18.17
N ILE A 144 -54.87 57.27 -19.29
CA ILE A 144 -55.35 58.58 -19.67
C ILE A 144 -56.86 58.56 -19.54
N ALA A 145 -57.42 59.47 -18.68
CA ALA A 145 -58.85 59.62 -18.47
C ALA A 145 -59.33 60.96 -19.04
N VAL A 146 -60.51 60.97 -19.70
CA VAL A 146 -61.20 62.15 -20.20
C VAL A 146 -62.61 62.08 -19.68
N ASP A 147 -63.06 63.14 -19.00
CA ASP A 147 -64.37 63.22 -18.36
C ASP A 147 -64.77 62.07 -17.46
N GLY A 148 -63.78 61.40 -16.84
CA GLY A 148 -63.99 60.28 -15.93
C GLY A 148 -63.95 58.89 -16.60
N ASP A 149 -63.99 58.82 -17.95
CA ASP A 149 -63.88 57.60 -18.69
C ASP A 149 -62.42 57.36 -19.17
N GLN A 150 -61.99 56.13 -19.19
CA GLN A 150 -60.63 55.75 -19.68
C GLN A 150 -60.53 55.92 -21.19
N ALA A 151 -59.83 56.97 -21.64
CA ALA A 151 -59.63 57.29 -23.03
C ALA A 151 -58.48 56.49 -23.70
N GLY A 152 -57.55 55.97 -22.89
CA GLY A 152 -56.41 55.21 -23.40
C GLY A 152 -55.28 55.08 -22.41
N TYR A 153 -54.10 54.76 -22.90
CA TYR A 153 -52.87 54.63 -22.12
C TYR A 153 -51.71 55.40 -22.74
N LEU A 154 -50.90 56.04 -21.95
CA LEU A 154 -49.55 56.44 -22.33
C LEU A 154 -48.59 55.27 -22.08
N TYR A 155 -47.96 54.76 -23.08
CA TYR A 155 -47.01 53.68 -23.02
C TYR A 155 -45.63 54.18 -23.42
N VAL A 156 -44.68 54.08 -22.48
CA VAL A 156 -43.36 54.68 -22.63
C VAL A 156 -42.31 53.59 -22.60
N ILE A 157 -41.63 53.35 -23.70
CA ILE A 157 -40.50 52.44 -23.77
C ILE A 157 -39.27 53.13 -23.20
N LEU A 158 -38.62 52.47 -22.21
CA LEU A 158 -37.49 53.02 -21.46
C LEU A 158 -36.14 52.75 -22.08
N ALA A 159 -36.08 51.93 -23.17
CA ALA A 159 -34.85 51.57 -23.83
C ALA A 159 -35.04 51.62 -25.37
N SER A 160 -34.69 52.77 -25.99
CA SER A 160 -34.73 52.88 -27.47
C SER A 160 -33.60 52.12 -28.18
N GLU A 161 -33.63 52.03 -29.54
CA GLU A 161 -32.58 51.40 -30.34
C GLU A 161 -31.16 51.94 -30.13
N GLN A 162 -31.01 53.18 -29.64
CA GLN A 162 -29.69 53.67 -29.23
C GLN A 162 -29.13 52.94 -28.01
N PHE A 163 -29.96 52.16 -27.28
CA PHE A 163 -29.55 51.29 -26.21
C PHE A 163 -28.92 49.98 -26.72
N ASP A 164 -29.18 49.56 -27.96
CA ASP A 164 -28.50 48.42 -28.59
C ASP A 164 -27.02 48.74 -28.90
N SER A 165 -26.66 50.03 -28.97
CA SER A 165 -25.26 50.49 -28.95
C SER A 165 -24.63 50.45 -27.55
N VAL A 166 -25.41 50.19 -26.51
CA VAL A 166 -24.94 50.09 -25.10
C VAL A 166 -24.09 48.86 -24.87
N THR A 167 -24.25 47.82 -25.67
CA THR A 167 -23.24 46.75 -25.71
C THR A 167 -21.87 47.28 -26.11
N GLN A 168 -21.80 48.30 -26.96
CA GLN A 168 -20.53 48.99 -27.30
C GLN A 168 -20.13 49.96 -26.15
N MET A 169 -21.05 50.69 -25.53
CA MET A 169 -20.71 51.54 -24.38
C MET A 169 -20.38 50.77 -23.11
N LEU A 170 -20.99 49.60 -22.92
CA LEU A 170 -20.62 48.68 -21.80
C LEU A 170 -19.23 48.06 -22.00
N ALA A 171 -18.85 47.79 -23.23
CA ALA A 171 -17.51 47.37 -23.57
C ALA A 171 -16.46 48.45 -23.21
N ASP A 172 -16.87 49.72 -23.14
CA ASP A 172 -16.00 50.84 -22.74
C ASP A 172 -16.07 51.20 -21.27
N SER A 173 -17.03 50.66 -20.52
CA SER A 173 -17.12 50.94 -19.10
C SER A 173 -15.86 50.49 -18.34
N TYR A 174 -15.18 51.41 -17.71
CA TYR A 174 -14.00 51.19 -16.88
C TYR A 174 -14.26 50.17 -15.77
N VAL A 175 -15.44 50.16 -15.18
CA VAL A 175 -15.84 49.27 -14.08
C VAL A 175 -15.93 47.80 -14.58
N ILE A 176 -16.53 47.59 -15.77
CA ILE A 176 -16.67 46.25 -16.35
C ILE A 176 -15.30 45.71 -16.80
N LYS A 177 -14.49 46.52 -17.47
CA LYS A 177 -13.13 46.18 -17.85
C LYS A 177 -12.27 45.81 -16.62
N ARG A 178 -12.36 46.62 -15.55
CA ARG A 178 -11.64 46.34 -14.29
C ARG A 178 -12.11 45.05 -13.61
N ASN A 179 -13.42 44.82 -13.51
CA ASN A 179 -13.95 43.61 -12.91
C ASN A 179 -13.63 42.34 -13.73
N ALA A 180 -13.69 42.45 -15.03
CA ALA A 180 -13.27 41.36 -15.93
C ALA A 180 -11.75 41.05 -15.78
N LEU A 181 -10.91 42.09 -15.68
CA LEU A 181 -9.48 41.91 -15.44
C LEU A 181 -9.21 41.25 -14.08
N LEU A 182 -9.87 41.74 -13.01
CA LEU A 182 -9.75 41.15 -11.66
C LEU A 182 -10.19 39.68 -11.66
N SER A 183 -11.31 39.36 -12.31
CA SER A 183 -11.79 37.98 -12.42
C SER A 183 -10.80 37.09 -13.18
N LEU A 184 -10.22 37.60 -14.26
CA LEU A 184 -9.17 36.89 -15.02
C LEU A 184 -7.97 36.62 -14.16
N VAL A 185 -7.49 37.61 -13.38
CA VAL A 185 -6.34 37.45 -12.47
C VAL A 185 -6.63 36.36 -11.43
N VAL A 186 -7.81 36.35 -10.83
CA VAL A 186 -8.22 35.33 -9.84
C VAL A 186 -8.23 33.93 -10.46
N VAL A 187 -8.80 33.78 -11.67
CA VAL A 187 -8.87 32.50 -12.37
C VAL A 187 -7.46 32.00 -12.73
N VAL A 188 -6.59 32.88 -13.24
CA VAL A 188 -5.19 32.54 -13.58
C VAL A 188 -4.42 32.16 -12.32
N PHE A 189 -4.59 32.91 -11.24
CA PHE A 189 -3.95 32.59 -9.95
C PHE A 189 -4.40 31.21 -9.42
N ALA A 190 -5.69 30.94 -9.42
CA ALA A 190 -6.23 29.66 -8.97
C ALA A 190 -5.74 28.48 -9.84
N LEU A 191 -5.66 28.68 -11.16
CA LEU A 191 -5.09 27.68 -12.07
C LEU A 191 -3.62 27.40 -11.78
N LEU A 192 -2.81 28.44 -11.61
CA LEU A 192 -1.40 28.31 -11.30
C LEU A 192 -1.17 27.65 -9.95
N ALA A 193 -1.92 28.06 -8.91
CA ALA A 193 -1.86 27.44 -7.59
C ALA A 193 -2.23 25.95 -7.65
N GLY A 194 -3.30 25.60 -8.38
CA GLY A 194 -3.71 24.21 -8.61
C GLY A 194 -2.65 23.37 -9.32
N LEU A 195 -2.03 23.90 -10.38
CA LEU A 195 -0.97 23.24 -11.11
C LEU A 195 0.28 23.02 -10.24
N LEU A 196 0.67 24.01 -9.42
CA LEU A 196 1.80 23.91 -8.51
C LEU A 196 1.55 22.85 -7.42
N LEU A 197 0.36 22.85 -6.80
CA LEU A 197 -0.02 21.84 -5.81
C LEU A 197 0.02 20.44 -6.42
N PHE A 198 -0.55 20.29 -7.62
CA PHE A 198 -0.52 19.02 -8.35
C PHE A 198 0.89 18.55 -8.70
N ALA A 199 1.76 19.48 -9.10
CA ALA A 199 3.16 19.19 -9.37
C ALA A 199 3.88 18.68 -8.11
N ALA A 200 3.62 19.28 -6.95
CA ALA A 200 4.19 18.89 -5.67
C ALA A 200 3.79 17.46 -5.27
N ILE A 201 2.49 17.13 -5.33
CA ILE A 201 1.96 15.80 -5.01
C ILE A 201 2.51 14.76 -5.99
N THR A 202 2.48 15.05 -7.29
CA THR A 202 2.93 14.10 -8.33
C THR A 202 4.44 13.84 -8.24
N ARG A 203 5.25 14.84 -7.85
CA ARG A 203 6.70 14.66 -7.63
C ARG A 203 6.97 13.67 -6.49
N ARG A 204 6.22 13.74 -5.38
CA ARG A 204 6.36 12.79 -4.27
C ARG A 204 6.03 11.37 -4.70
N LEU A 205 4.92 11.19 -5.42
CA LEU A 205 4.51 9.87 -5.91
C LEU A 205 5.52 9.26 -6.91
N ARG A 206 6.05 10.06 -7.83
CA ARG A 206 7.09 9.61 -8.78
C ARG A 206 8.39 9.19 -8.10
N ARG A 207 8.78 9.87 -7.01
CA ARG A 207 9.96 9.47 -6.23
C ARG A 207 9.75 8.11 -5.59
N LEU A 208 8.57 7.88 -5.02
CA LEU A 208 8.23 6.59 -4.45
C LEU A 208 8.24 5.47 -5.50
N THR A 209 7.60 5.69 -6.65
CA THR A 209 7.58 4.69 -7.73
C THR A 209 8.99 4.32 -8.18
N ARG A 210 9.87 5.31 -8.40
CA ARG A 210 11.26 5.06 -8.78
C ARG A 210 12.03 4.30 -7.70
N ALA A 211 11.87 4.69 -6.43
CA ALA A 211 12.53 3.99 -5.33
C ALA A 211 12.11 2.50 -5.25
N VAL A 212 10.83 2.21 -5.51
CA VAL A 212 10.34 0.81 -5.57
C VAL A 212 10.89 0.08 -6.81
N GLU A 213 10.94 0.73 -7.97
CA GLU A 213 11.54 0.17 -9.19
C GLU A 213 13.03 -0.13 -8.98
N ASP A 214 13.78 0.82 -8.42
CA ASP A 214 15.21 0.65 -8.11
C ASP A 214 15.44 -0.51 -7.11
N PHE A 215 14.59 -0.63 -6.08
CA PHE A 215 14.62 -1.73 -5.11
C PHE A 215 14.37 -3.09 -5.76
N GLN A 216 13.41 -3.18 -6.71
CA GLN A 216 13.16 -4.41 -7.47
C GLN A 216 14.35 -4.77 -8.38
N LEU A 217 14.91 -3.78 -9.09
CA LEU A 217 16.06 -3.98 -9.98
C LEU A 217 17.33 -4.39 -9.21
N ALA A 218 17.47 -3.93 -7.97
CA ALA A 218 18.55 -4.32 -7.07
C ALA A 218 18.36 -5.73 -6.44
N GLY A 219 17.38 -6.53 -6.91
CA GLY A 219 17.12 -7.87 -6.40
C GLY A 219 16.61 -7.88 -4.95
N PHE A 220 15.81 -6.88 -4.58
CA PHE A 220 15.27 -6.68 -3.23
C PHE A 220 16.35 -6.41 -2.17
N SER A 221 17.49 -5.89 -2.59
CA SER A 221 18.58 -5.45 -1.71
C SER A 221 18.64 -3.93 -1.64
N GLY A 222 18.81 -3.38 -0.44
CA GLY A 222 18.92 -1.93 -0.21
C GLY A 222 17.82 -1.36 0.69
N ALA A 223 17.97 -0.10 1.08
CA ALA A 223 17.01 0.62 1.90
C ALA A 223 16.15 1.55 1.03
N LEU A 224 14.83 1.44 1.16
CA LEU A 224 13.91 2.43 0.62
C LEU A 224 14.00 3.73 1.48
N PRO A 225 13.73 4.92 0.88
CA PRO A 225 13.74 6.17 1.64
C PRO A 225 12.81 6.10 2.84
N ALA A 226 13.30 6.46 4.01
CA ALA A 226 12.49 6.49 5.22
C ALA A 226 11.37 7.54 5.07
N GLY A 227 10.13 7.14 5.25
CA GLY A 227 9.00 8.05 5.38
C GLY A 227 9.14 8.87 6.67
N ARG A 228 8.83 10.16 6.63
CA ARG A 228 8.68 10.97 7.85
C ARG A 228 7.26 10.79 8.35
N ASP A 229 7.10 10.62 9.65
CA ASP A 229 5.79 10.42 10.29
C ASP A 229 5.04 11.76 10.35
N SER A 230 4.50 12.23 9.21
CA SER A 230 3.74 13.49 9.10
C SER A 230 2.22 13.29 9.03
N GLY A 231 1.74 12.04 9.08
CA GLY A 231 0.30 11.73 9.10
C GLY A 231 -0.39 11.81 7.72
N ASP A 232 0.34 12.06 6.63
CA ASP A 232 -0.14 12.11 5.26
C ASP A 232 -0.34 10.68 4.72
N GLU A 233 -1.39 10.43 3.91
CA GLU A 233 -1.70 9.13 3.30
C GLU A 233 -0.54 8.58 2.46
N ILE A 234 0.21 9.47 1.80
CA ILE A 234 1.38 9.09 1.00
C ILE A 234 2.50 8.55 1.91
N GLU A 235 2.69 9.14 3.09
CA GLU A 235 3.68 8.67 4.05
C GLU A 235 3.28 7.37 4.73
N ARG A 236 1.99 7.17 5.04
CA ARG A 236 1.49 5.86 5.49
C ARG A 236 1.74 4.77 4.45
N LEU A 237 1.52 5.09 3.16
CA LEU A 237 1.83 4.19 2.06
C LEU A 237 3.33 3.88 2.00
N MET A 238 4.19 4.89 2.16
CA MET A 238 5.65 4.71 2.21
C MET A 238 6.06 3.81 3.39
N CYS A 239 5.50 4.01 4.58
CA CYS A 239 5.77 3.17 5.75
C CYS A 239 5.34 1.71 5.51
N SER A 240 4.17 1.51 4.92
CA SER A 240 3.67 0.16 4.57
C SER A 240 4.55 -0.55 3.54
N ILE A 241 5.00 0.17 2.50
CA ILE A 241 5.92 -0.35 1.50
C ILE A 241 7.29 -0.67 2.12
N ASN A 242 7.81 0.19 3.02
CA ASN A 242 9.06 -0.07 3.73
C ASN A 242 8.97 -1.32 4.62
N ALA A 243 7.87 -1.49 5.36
CA ALA A 243 7.66 -2.69 6.17
C ALA A 243 7.59 -3.96 5.30
N MET A 244 6.94 -3.89 4.14
CA MET A 244 6.90 -4.98 3.16
C MET A 244 8.29 -5.27 2.60
N ALA A 245 9.04 -4.25 2.20
CA ALA A 245 10.40 -4.37 1.68
C ALA A 245 11.33 -5.04 2.69
N GLN A 246 11.29 -4.65 3.97
CA GLN A 246 12.07 -5.28 5.03
C GLN A 246 11.71 -6.76 5.22
N ARG A 247 10.43 -7.12 5.16
CA ARG A 247 10.00 -8.51 5.22
C ARG A 247 10.52 -9.32 4.02
N ILE A 248 10.42 -8.78 2.81
CA ILE A 248 10.94 -9.44 1.61
C ILE A 248 12.44 -9.63 1.70
N THR A 249 13.20 -8.60 2.07
CA THR A 249 14.66 -8.70 2.24
C THR A 249 15.03 -9.78 3.26
N GLY A 250 14.34 -9.81 4.41
CA GLY A 250 14.57 -10.85 5.43
C GLY A 250 14.21 -12.26 4.94
N GLN A 251 13.17 -12.41 4.13
CA GLN A 251 12.81 -13.70 3.54
C GLN A 251 13.82 -14.15 2.48
N VAL A 252 14.28 -13.26 1.61
CA VAL A 252 15.31 -13.55 0.60
C VAL A 252 16.61 -13.98 1.27
N GLN A 253 17.02 -13.28 2.32
CA GLN A 253 18.22 -13.63 3.06
C GLN A 253 18.11 -15.02 3.70
N ARG A 254 17.00 -15.34 4.35
CA ARG A 254 16.75 -16.68 4.92
C ARG A 254 16.75 -17.77 3.85
N LEU A 255 16.15 -17.49 2.69
CA LEU A 255 16.18 -18.44 1.56
C LEU A 255 17.61 -18.69 1.05
N GLN A 256 18.43 -17.63 0.95
CA GLN A 256 19.84 -17.76 0.55
C GLN A 256 20.66 -18.56 1.56
N GLU A 257 20.46 -18.28 2.86
CA GLU A 257 21.09 -19.03 3.94
C GLU A 257 20.71 -20.52 3.88
N THR A 258 19.41 -20.81 3.73
CA THR A 258 18.92 -22.19 3.61
C THR A 258 19.44 -22.89 2.35
N ASP A 259 19.50 -22.20 1.21
CA ASP A 259 20.03 -22.76 -0.05
C ASP A 259 21.55 -23.03 0.06
N SER A 260 22.29 -22.12 0.70
CA SER A 260 23.72 -22.32 0.99
C SER A 260 23.95 -23.54 1.87
N GLN A 261 23.21 -23.65 2.98
CA GLN A 261 23.28 -24.82 3.89
C GLN A 261 22.93 -26.12 3.16
N ARG A 262 21.91 -26.08 2.28
CA ARG A 262 21.52 -27.25 1.48
C ARG A 262 22.62 -27.67 0.50
N ARG A 263 23.27 -26.73 -0.17
CA ARG A 263 24.39 -27.01 -1.10
C ARG A 263 25.58 -27.60 -0.38
N GLU A 264 25.92 -27.03 0.79
CA GLU A 264 27.02 -27.54 1.63
C GLU A 264 26.74 -28.98 2.12
N LEU A 265 25.49 -29.22 2.57
CA LEU A 265 25.05 -30.54 2.95
C LEU A 265 25.25 -31.57 1.80
N VAL A 266 24.77 -31.25 0.57
CA VAL A 266 24.92 -32.13 -0.59
C VAL A 266 26.40 -32.37 -0.95
N ALA A 267 27.22 -31.34 -0.85
CA ALA A 267 28.65 -31.45 -1.12
C ALA A 267 29.35 -32.38 -0.09
N ASN A 268 29.08 -32.18 1.21
CA ASN A 268 29.66 -32.96 2.28
C ASN A 268 29.20 -34.41 2.26
N VAL A 269 27.89 -34.66 2.06
CA VAL A 269 27.36 -36.03 1.86
C VAL A 269 28.05 -36.74 0.69
N SER A 270 28.17 -36.02 -0.45
CA SER A 270 28.79 -36.61 -1.64
C SER A 270 30.25 -36.98 -1.42
N HIS A 271 31.00 -36.15 -0.69
CA HIS A 271 32.39 -36.40 -0.34
C HIS A 271 32.53 -37.61 0.60
N ASP A 272 31.73 -37.66 1.66
CA ASP A 272 31.83 -38.67 2.71
C ASP A 272 31.32 -40.06 2.27
N LEU A 273 30.41 -40.09 1.30
CA LEU A 273 30.01 -41.34 0.63
C LEU A 273 31.05 -41.79 -0.39
N ARG A 274 31.71 -40.89 -1.13
CA ARG A 274 32.70 -41.25 -2.17
C ARG A 274 33.93 -41.92 -1.62
N THR A 275 34.45 -41.46 -0.49
CA THR A 275 35.69 -41.96 0.11
C THR A 275 35.61 -43.43 0.51
N PRO A 276 34.63 -43.90 1.32
CA PRO A 276 34.51 -45.33 1.65
C PRO A 276 34.13 -46.18 0.43
N LEU A 277 33.36 -45.65 -0.53
CA LEU A 277 32.99 -46.33 -1.76
C LEU A 277 34.20 -46.58 -2.66
N ALA A 278 35.06 -45.58 -2.85
CA ALA A 278 36.29 -45.73 -3.64
C ALA A 278 37.26 -46.74 -2.99
N SER A 279 37.37 -46.70 -1.64
CA SER A 279 38.18 -47.68 -0.89
C SER A 279 37.62 -49.09 -1.05
N LEU A 280 36.31 -49.28 -0.89
CA LEU A 280 35.64 -50.57 -1.10
C LEU A 280 35.89 -51.09 -2.53
N GLN A 281 35.72 -50.26 -3.56
CA GLN A 281 36.00 -50.63 -4.95
C GLN A 281 37.45 -51.01 -5.15
N GLY A 282 38.39 -50.23 -4.61
CA GLY A 282 39.83 -50.53 -4.74
C GLY A 282 40.22 -51.87 -4.13
N TYR A 283 39.74 -52.21 -2.91
CA TYR A 283 40.02 -53.48 -2.29
C TYR A 283 39.40 -54.68 -3.04
N LEU A 284 38.13 -54.54 -3.50
CA LEU A 284 37.47 -55.56 -4.31
C LEU A 284 38.15 -55.74 -5.68
N GLU A 285 38.62 -54.68 -6.32
CA GLU A 285 39.36 -54.76 -7.57
C GLU A 285 40.71 -55.39 -7.38
N THR A 286 41.42 -55.09 -6.31
CA THR A 286 42.67 -55.72 -5.94
C THR A 286 42.49 -57.26 -5.77
N LEU A 287 41.47 -57.67 -5.03
CA LEU A 287 41.09 -59.03 -4.84
C LEU A 287 40.77 -59.74 -6.18
N ARG A 288 40.03 -59.03 -7.06
CA ARG A 288 39.66 -59.56 -8.36
C ARG A 288 40.89 -59.80 -9.29
N LEU A 289 41.81 -58.83 -9.34
CA LEU A 289 42.94 -58.81 -10.25
C LEU A 289 44.12 -59.62 -9.74
N LYS A 290 44.38 -59.57 -8.41
CA LYS A 290 45.57 -60.18 -7.80
C LYS A 290 45.25 -61.33 -6.83
N GLY A 291 43.99 -61.75 -6.71
CA GLY A 291 43.56 -62.73 -5.73
C GLY A 291 44.26 -64.06 -5.86
N GLY A 292 44.78 -64.50 -7.08
CA GLY A 292 45.57 -65.67 -7.26
C GLY A 292 47.06 -65.54 -6.84
N GLU A 293 47.51 -64.27 -6.62
CA GLU A 293 48.90 -63.96 -6.22
C GLU A 293 49.02 -63.67 -4.72
N LEU A 294 47.87 -63.26 -4.07
CA LEU A 294 47.77 -62.90 -2.66
C LEU A 294 47.67 -64.18 -1.80
N ASP A 295 48.33 -64.19 -0.65
CA ASP A 295 48.12 -65.27 0.31
C ASP A 295 46.69 -65.18 0.96
N ARG A 296 46.30 -66.22 1.65
CA ARG A 296 44.98 -66.35 2.24
C ARG A 296 44.70 -65.32 3.33
N GLU A 297 45.73 -64.90 4.05
CA GLU A 297 45.64 -63.91 5.13
C GLU A 297 45.45 -62.54 4.54
N GLU A 298 46.14 -62.16 3.49
CA GLU A 298 46.00 -60.94 2.75
C GLU A 298 44.60 -60.82 2.11
N GLN A 299 44.10 -61.94 1.51
CA GLN A 299 42.76 -61.98 0.94
C GLN A 299 41.68 -61.73 2.00
N LEU A 300 41.78 -62.39 3.14
CA LEU A 300 40.87 -62.22 4.28
C LEU A 300 40.92 -60.81 4.82
N ASN A 301 42.08 -60.18 4.96
CA ASN A 301 42.24 -58.80 5.40
C ASN A 301 41.58 -57.82 4.46
N TYR A 302 41.78 -57.96 3.14
CA TYR A 302 41.12 -57.09 2.16
C TYR A 302 39.59 -57.24 2.16
N LEU A 303 39.08 -58.46 2.33
CA LEU A 303 37.65 -58.73 2.49
C LEU A 303 37.10 -58.06 3.77
N GLU A 304 37.84 -58.16 4.86
CA GLU A 304 37.42 -57.53 6.13
C GLU A 304 37.41 -56.00 6.06
N ILE A 305 38.40 -55.39 5.39
CA ILE A 305 38.43 -53.95 5.15
C ILE A 305 37.27 -53.54 4.27
N ALA A 306 37.02 -54.27 3.20
CA ALA A 306 35.90 -54.01 2.29
C ALA A 306 34.55 -54.12 3.01
N HIS A 307 34.36 -55.17 3.82
CA HIS A 307 33.15 -55.35 4.64
C HIS A 307 32.96 -54.23 5.65
N ARG A 308 34.02 -53.75 6.31
CA ARG A 308 34.00 -52.62 7.26
C ARG A 308 33.55 -51.32 6.57
N HIS A 309 34.07 -51.05 5.36
CA HIS A 309 33.64 -49.89 4.57
C HIS A 309 32.17 -49.99 4.13
N CYS A 310 31.69 -51.20 3.81
CA CYS A 310 30.28 -51.43 3.48
C CYS A 310 29.37 -51.15 4.68
N LEU A 311 29.71 -51.65 5.88
CA LEU A 311 28.94 -51.37 7.10
C LEU A 311 28.99 -49.91 7.48
N HIS A 312 30.10 -49.22 7.28
CA HIS A 312 30.23 -47.79 7.50
C HIS A 312 29.32 -47.01 6.55
N LEU A 313 29.28 -47.35 5.26
CA LEU A 313 28.41 -46.74 4.26
C LEU A 313 26.93 -46.93 4.62
N GLY A 314 26.52 -48.12 5.04
CA GLY A 314 25.17 -48.44 5.48
C GLY A 314 24.72 -47.50 6.64
N ARG A 315 25.56 -47.35 7.67
CA ARG A 315 25.30 -46.44 8.80
C ARG A 315 25.19 -45.00 8.37
N LEU A 316 26.07 -44.50 7.49
CA LEU A 316 26.01 -43.14 6.96
C LEU A 316 24.69 -42.87 6.27
N VAL A 317 24.22 -43.82 5.46
CA VAL A 317 22.91 -43.67 4.77
C VAL A 317 21.76 -43.66 5.76
N GLU A 318 21.75 -44.54 6.75
CA GLU A 318 20.73 -44.57 7.81
C GLU A 318 20.69 -43.25 8.62
N GLU A 319 21.86 -42.78 9.08
CA GLU A 319 21.96 -41.51 9.83
C GLU A 319 21.50 -40.31 8.99
N LEU A 320 21.79 -40.32 7.67
CA LEU A 320 21.35 -39.26 6.76
C LEU A 320 19.82 -39.25 6.59
N PHE A 321 19.23 -40.45 6.37
CA PHE A 321 17.77 -40.57 6.29
C PHE A 321 17.07 -40.11 7.55
N ASP A 322 17.59 -40.49 8.70
CA ASP A 322 17.04 -40.10 9.99
C ASP A 322 17.12 -38.59 10.22
N LEU A 323 18.27 -37.98 9.90
CA LEU A 323 18.44 -36.55 10.00
C LEU A 323 17.47 -35.82 9.03
N ALA A 324 17.34 -36.31 7.80
CA ALA A 324 16.38 -35.70 6.84
C ALA A 324 14.93 -35.76 7.33
N ARG A 325 14.51 -36.89 7.93
CA ARG A 325 13.15 -37.00 8.53
C ARG A 325 12.94 -36.10 9.75
N LEU A 326 13.94 -35.99 10.60
CA LEU A 326 13.93 -35.09 11.77
C LEU A 326 13.87 -33.62 11.36
N ASP A 327 14.58 -33.24 10.30
CA ASP A 327 14.60 -31.87 9.77
C ASP A 327 13.30 -31.47 9.06
N ALA A 328 12.70 -32.42 8.35
CA ALA A 328 11.39 -32.20 7.68
C ALA A 328 10.22 -32.09 8.68
N ASN A 329 10.49 -32.24 10.00
CA ASN A 329 9.46 -32.36 11.05
C ASN A 329 8.47 -33.51 10.77
N GLU A 330 8.88 -34.53 10.01
CA GLU A 330 8.06 -35.71 9.76
C GLU A 330 7.96 -36.61 10.98
N VAL A 331 8.93 -36.50 11.90
CA VAL A 331 8.94 -37.20 13.19
C VAL A 331 8.35 -36.28 14.25
N GLN A 332 7.19 -36.63 14.76
CA GLN A 332 6.60 -35.98 15.94
C GLN A 332 6.86 -36.88 17.15
N PRO A 333 7.55 -36.39 18.21
CA PRO A 333 7.81 -37.17 19.39
C PRO A 333 6.49 -37.64 20.04
N VAL A 334 6.40 -38.91 20.34
CA VAL A 334 5.29 -39.48 21.13
C VAL A 334 5.70 -39.38 22.60
N LEU A 335 5.23 -38.29 23.24
CA LEU A 335 5.60 -38.05 24.63
C LEU A 335 4.81 -38.98 25.55
N GLU A 336 5.55 -39.84 26.29
CA GLU A 336 4.99 -40.78 27.28
C GLU A 336 5.81 -40.73 28.55
N PRO A 337 5.21 -41.07 29.71
CA PRO A 337 5.94 -41.14 30.96
C PRO A 337 6.80 -42.41 31.02
N PHE A 338 8.08 -42.27 31.37
CA PHE A 338 8.99 -43.41 31.51
C PHE A 338 10.05 -43.19 32.62
N SER A 339 10.63 -44.30 33.08
CA SER A 339 11.73 -44.28 34.01
C SER A 339 13.05 -44.05 33.30
N LEU A 340 13.65 -42.87 33.51
CA LEU A 340 14.94 -42.52 32.87
C LEU A 340 16.12 -43.37 33.42
N PRO A 341 16.20 -43.72 34.75
CA PRO A 341 17.19 -44.63 35.23
C PRO A 341 17.18 -46.03 34.57
N GLU A 342 15.97 -46.59 34.37
CA GLU A 342 15.83 -47.89 33.70
C GLU A 342 16.34 -47.82 32.25
N LEU A 343 15.95 -46.77 31.50
CA LEU A 343 16.43 -46.57 30.15
C LEU A 343 17.94 -46.42 30.08
N VAL A 344 18.54 -45.67 31.03
CA VAL A 344 20.02 -45.53 31.11
C VAL A 344 20.69 -46.88 31.37
N GLN A 345 20.16 -47.70 32.32
CA GLN A 345 20.69 -49.01 32.58
C GLN A 345 20.64 -49.94 31.36
N ASP A 346 19.51 -49.95 30.64
CA ASP A 346 19.33 -50.74 29.45
C ASP A 346 20.31 -50.35 28.34
N VAL A 347 20.49 -49.03 28.11
CA VAL A 347 21.45 -48.56 27.11
C VAL A 347 22.87 -48.85 27.50
N VAL A 348 23.27 -48.61 28.78
CA VAL A 348 24.60 -48.93 29.26
C VAL A 348 24.90 -50.43 29.08
N HIS A 349 23.94 -51.30 29.43
CA HIS A 349 24.10 -52.75 29.28
C HIS A 349 24.38 -53.15 27.79
N LYS A 350 23.70 -52.53 26.84
CA LYS A 350 23.94 -52.74 25.40
C LYS A 350 25.37 -52.39 24.97
N PHE A 351 26.03 -51.47 25.66
CA PHE A 351 27.39 -51.04 25.38
C PHE A 351 28.50 -51.76 26.18
N GLU A 352 28.19 -52.57 27.21
CA GLU A 352 29.19 -53.22 28.06
C GLU A 352 30.21 -54.03 27.26
N LEU A 353 29.79 -54.84 26.30
CA LEU A 353 30.69 -55.67 25.48
C LEU A 353 31.66 -54.78 24.69
N ARG A 354 31.17 -53.71 24.08
CA ARG A 354 32.00 -52.75 23.31
C ARG A 354 32.98 -52.00 24.25
N ALA A 355 32.54 -51.61 25.43
CA ALA A 355 33.38 -50.94 26.43
C ALA A 355 34.51 -51.86 26.88
N ARG A 356 34.21 -53.15 27.20
CA ARG A 356 35.23 -54.18 27.54
C ARG A 356 36.22 -54.41 26.41
N GLN A 357 35.77 -54.54 25.15
CA GLN A 357 36.66 -54.69 23.98
C GLN A 357 37.61 -53.51 23.78
N ARG A 358 37.25 -52.32 24.29
CA ARG A 358 38.06 -51.09 24.23
C ARG A 358 38.83 -50.83 25.52
N GLU A 359 38.72 -51.72 26.55
CA GLU A 359 39.31 -51.55 27.88
C GLU A 359 38.86 -50.26 28.55
N VAL A 360 37.61 -49.82 28.34
CA VAL A 360 37.01 -48.62 28.95
C VAL A 360 35.99 -49.04 29.99
N THR A 361 36.02 -48.42 31.18
CA THR A 361 35.04 -48.63 32.24
C THR A 361 33.77 -47.80 31.94
N LEU A 362 32.64 -48.49 31.81
CA LEU A 362 31.33 -47.82 31.58
C LEU A 362 30.48 -47.96 32.82
N LEU A 363 30.00 -46.81 33.37
CA LEU A 363 29.26 -46.73 34.63
C LEU A 363 27.93 -45.99 34.42
N ALA A 364 26.88 -46.48 35.08
CA ALA A 364 25.64 -45.74 35.29
C ALA A 364 25.58 -45.22 36.73
N SER A 365 25.17 -43.97 36.91
CA SER A 365 25.00 -43.34 38.22
C SER A 365 23.70 -42.54 38.23
N HIS A 366 22.88 -42.73 39.23
CA HIS A 366 21.63 -41.96 39.38
C HIS A 366 21.32 -41.75 40.85
N ASP A 367 20.56 -40.69 41.14
CA ASP A 367 20.00 -40.43 42.48
C ASP A 367 18.95 -41.50 42.81
N GLU A 368 18.68 -41.69 44.09
CA GLU A 368 17.60 -42.59 44.52
C GLU A 368 16.23 -41.91 44.30
N ASP A 369 15.20 -42.71 44.04
CA ASP A 369 13.80 -42.28 43.93
C ASP A 369 13.54 -41.14 42.89
N LEU A 370 14.09 -41.27 41.70
CA LEU A 370 13.85 -40.31 40.62
C LEU A 370 12.44 -40.49 40.04
N PRO A 371 11.70 -39.36 39.79
CA PRO A 371 10.40 -39.40 39.17
C PRO A 371 10.43 -39.81 37.71
N PHE A 372 9.28 -40.18 37.14
CA PHE A 372 9.14 -40.37 35.70
C PHE A 372 9.35 -39.06 34.94
N VAL A 373 9.92 -39.16 33.74
CA VAL A 373 10.05 -38.04 32.79
C VAL A 373 9.09 -38.20 31.66
N LEU A 374 8.75 -37.09 31.00
CA LEU A 374 7.91 -37.07 29.82
C LEU A 374 8.77 -36.93 28.57
N GLY A 375 8.74 -37.91 27.68
CA GLY A 375 9.52 -37.90 26.46
C GLY A 375 9.22 -39.11 25.56
N ASP A 376 9.81 -39.13 24.37
CA ASP A 376 9.78 -40.28 23.44
C ASP A 376 10.95 -41.22 23.77
N ILE A 377 10.64 -42.39 24.29
CA ILE A 377 11.64 -43.38 24.78
C ILE A 377 12.63 -43.73 23.64
N ALA A 378 12.13 -44.02 22.45
CA ALA A 378 12.96 -44.50 21.34
C ALA A 378 13.91 -43.37 20.84
N LEU A 379 13.44 -42.13 20.83
CA LEU A 379 14.26 -40.98 20.47
C LEU A 379 15.31 -40.67 21.54
N ILE A 380 14.93 -40.71 22.80
CA ILE A 380 15.88 -40.49 23.92
C ILE A 380 16.92 -41.63 24.04
N GLU A 381 16.53 -42.88 23.82
CA GLU A 381 17.45 -43.99 23.68
C GLU A 381 18.50 -43.71 22.60
N ARG A 382 18.07 -43.18 21.49
CA ARG A 382 18.93 -42.81 20.35
C ARG A 382 19.91 -41.68 20.69
N VAL A 383 19.44 -40.64 21.45
CA VAL A 383 20.35 -39.59 21.97
C VAL A 383 21.46 -40.23 22.81
N MET A 384 21.08 -41.05 23.79
CA MET A 384 22.05 -41.69 24.66
C MET A 384 23.03 -42.62 23.89
N HIS A 385 22.50 -43.38 22.92
CA HIS A 385 23.33 -44.22 22.02
C HIS A 385 24.41 -43.39 21.34
N ASN A 386 24.04 -42.25 20.73
CA ASN A 386 24.99 -41.38 20.04
C ASN A 386 26.01 -40.75 20.96
N LEU A 387 25.60 -40.32 22.17
CA LEU A 387 26.52 -39.75 23.15
C LEU A 387 27.47 -40.78 23.75
N ILE A 388 26.99 -41.98 24.10
CA ILE A 388 27.82 -43.07 24.66
C ILE A 388 28.78 -43.60 23.63
N GLU A 389 28.31 -43.80 22.34
CA GLU A 389 29.20 -44.26 21.28
C GLU A 389 30.33 -43.25 21.00
N ASN A 390 29.99 -41.93 21.05
CA ASN A 390 30.98 -40.87 20.90
C ASN A 390 31.99 -40.89 22.08
N ALA A 391 31.52 -40.99 23.32
CA ALA A 391 32.36 -41.05 24.53
C ALA A 391 33.30 -42.23 24.47
N LEU A 392 32.81 -43.45 24.16
CA LEU A 392 33.64 -44.66 24.04
C LEU A 392 34.65 -44.60 22.88
N ARG A 393 34.36 -43.88 21.79
CA ARG A 393 35.25 -43.66 20.68
C ARG A 393 36.45 -42.81 21.04
N HIS A 394 36.25 -41.80 21.89
CA HIS A 394 37.25 -40.80 22.24
C HIS A 394 37.95 -41.06 23.55
N THR A 395 37.51 -42.06 24.33
CA THR A 395 38.16 -42.48 25.57
C THR A 395 39.23 -43.52 25.30
N PRO A 396 40.50 -43.33 25.73
CA PRO A 396 41.57 -44.32 25.56
C PRO A 396 41.35 -45.51 26.50
N ALA A 397 42.06 -46.58 26.25
CA ALA A 397 42.11 -47.76 27.12
C ALA A 397 42.48 -47.34 28.56
N GLY A 398 41.81 -47.92 29.56
CA GLY A 398 41.93 -47.56 30.98
C GLY A 398 41.13 -46.35 31.40
N GLY A 399 40.44 -45.64 30.48
CA GLY A 399 39.55 -44.49 30.78
C GLY A 399 38.17 -44.93 31.27
N THR A 400 37.37 -43.92 31.63
CA THR A 400 36.02 -44.13 32.18
C THR A 400 35.02 -43.30 31.44
N VAL A 401 33.82 -43.87 31.16
CA VAL A 401 32.61 -43.17 30.68
C VAL A 401 31.54 -43.38 31.73
N THR A 402 30.95 -42.27 32.20
CA THR A 402 29.87 -42.26 33.20
C THR A 402 28.63 -41.63 32.66
N VAL A 403 27.49 -42.35 32.73
CA VAL A 403 26.18 -41.80 32.44
C VAL A 403 25.50 -41.48 33.76
N ALA A 404 25.36 -40.19 34.08
CA ALA A 404 24.77 -39.71 35.33
C ALA A 404 23.38 -39.12 35.08
N VAL A 405 22.43 -39.43 35.98
CA VAL A 405 21.09 -38.85 36.02
C VAL A 405 20.88 -38.20 37.38
N GLN A 406 20.59 -36.93 37.39
CA GLN A 406 20.40 -36.15 38.64
C GLN A 406 19.12 -35.30 38.50
N ARG A 407 18.46 -35.07 39.65
CA ARG A 407 17.32 -34.21 39.71
C ARG A 407 17.75 -32.74 39.77
N ASP A 408 17.20 -31.92 38.88
CA ASP A 408 17.39 -30.46 38.89
C ASP A 408 16.01 -29.77 38.82
N GLY A 409 15.45 -29.52 40.01
CA GLY A 409 14.11 -28.95 40.18
C GLY A 409 13.01 -29.79 39.52
N ASP A 410 12.37 -29.25 38.50
CA ASP A 410 11.28 -29.88 37.71
C ASP A 410 11.79 -30.67 36.51
N THR A 411 13.09 -30.90 36.38
CA THR A 411 13.71 -31.68 35.31
C THR A 411 14.66 -32.74 35.87
N LEU A 412 14.93 -33.78 35.05
CA LEU A 412 16.05 -34.70 35.27
C LEU A 412 17.14 -34.37 34.24
N ALA A 413 18.32 -34.01 34.75
CA ALA A 413 19.51 -33.80 33.93
C ALA A 413 20.23 -35.11 33.67
N VAL A 414 20.50 -35.38 32.38
CA VAL A 414 21.32 -36.49 31.90
C VAL A 414 22.67 -35.96 31.51
N GLN A 415 23.73 -36.56 32.04
CA GLN A 415 25.11 -36.22 31.71
C GLN A 415 25.88 -37.48 31.24
N VAL A 416 26.55 -37.38 30.10
CA VAL A 416 27.48 -38.39 29.60
C VAL A 416 28.88 -37.79 29.73
N ILE A 417 29.67 -38.33 30.67
CA ILE A 417 30.97 -37.82 31.09
C ILE A 417 32.02 -38.79 30.63
N ASP A 418 33.02 -38.39 29.88
CA ASP A 418 34.14 -39.17 29.46
C ASP A 418 35.48 -38.59 30.00
N THR A 419 36.48 -39.47 30.17
CA THR A 419 37.86 -39.09 30.50
C THR A 419 38.78 -39.15 29.28
N GLY A 420 38.21 -38.81 28.13
CA GLY A 420 38.90 -38.91 26.83
C GLY A 420 39.83 -37.75 26.49
N SER A 421 40.13 -37.61 25.23
CA SER A 421 41.04 -36.58 24.69
C SER A 421 40.53 -35.13 24.91
N GLY A 422 39.23 -34.95 25.22
CA GLY A 422 38.59 -33.65 25.25
C GLY A 422 38.49 -33.00 23.89
N ILE A 423 37.86 -31.82 23.85
CA ILE A 423 37.60 -31.04 22.67
C ILE A 423 38.30 -29.66 22.82
N ALA A 424 38.94 -29.17 21.79
CA ALA A 424 39.56 -27.86 21.79
C ALA A 424 38.47 -26.75 21.88
N ALA A 425 38.77 -25.64 22.56
CA ALA A 425 37.83 -24.56 22.77
C ALA A 425 37.32 -23.93 21.43
N GLU A 426 38.15 -23.97 20.39
CA GLU A 426 37.83 -23.52 19.03
C GLU A 426 36.84 -24.43 18.32
N ASP A 427 36.81 -25.72 18.63
CA ASP A 427 35.92 -26.70 18.02
C ASP A 427 34.55 -26.77 18.73
N LEU A 428 34.50 -26.43 20.03
CA LEU A 428 33.31 -26.61 20.88
C LEU A 428 32.02 -25.97 20.31
N PRO A 429 32.04 -24.79 19.70
CA PRO A 429 30.85 -24.20 19.12
C PRO A 429 30.26 -24.99 17.95
N TYR A 430 31.08 -25.80 17.25
CA TYR A 430 30.74 -26.44 15.97
C TYR A 430 30.46 -27.93 16.10
N ILE A 431 30.68 -28.57 17.24
CA ILE A 431 30.58 -30.04 17.40
C ILE A 431 29.18 -30.61 17.13
N PHE A 432 28.14 -29.78 17.24
CA PHE A 432 26.77 -30.15 16.94
C PHE A 432 26.37 -29.83 15.49
N GLU A 433 27.28 -29.24 14.70
CA GLU A 433 27.02 -29.01 13.28
C GLU A 433 27.16 -30.33 12.51
N ARG A 434 26.42 -30.41 11.41
CA ARG A 434 26.37 -31.61 10.55
C ARG A 434 27.71 -31.83 9.88
N PHE A 435 28.15 -33.06 9.88
CA PHE A 435 29.45 -33.49 9.28
C PHE A 435 30.68 -32.83 9.91
N TYR A 436 30.50 -32.10 11.02
CA TYR A 436 31.64 -31.51 11.69
C TYR A 436 32.54 -32.59 12.31
N GLN A 437 33.81 -32.56 11.96
CA GLN A 437 34.89 -33.38 12.52
C GLN A 437 36.13 -32.50 12.65
N SER A 438 36.74 -32.45 13.83
CA SER A 438 38.01 -31.74 13.94
C SER A 438 39.09 -32.43 13.12
N ASP A 439 40.04 -31.66 12.54
CA ASP A 439 41.10 -32.18 11.67
C ASP A 439 41.95 -33.28 12.30
N ARG A 440 42.03 -33.25 13.62
CA ARG A 440 42.76 -34.28 14.41
C ARG A 440 41.99 -35.61 14.50
N MET A 441 40.71 -35.67 14.18
CA MET A 441 39.83 -36.81 14.39
C MET A 441 39.33 -37.48 13.08
N ARG A 442 39.60 -36.91 11.90
CA ARG A 442 39.22 -37.47 10.59
C ARG A 442 39.70 -38.90 10.36
N THR A 443 40.78 -39.31 10.99
CA THR A 443 41.36 -40.66 10.83
C THR A 443 40.66 -41.73 11.68
N ARG A 444 39.76 -41.39 12.62
CA ARG A 444 39.14 -42.35 13.57
C ARG A 444 37.70 -42.76 13.22
N GLY A 445 37.18 -42.37 12.05
CA GLY A 445 35.99 -42.99 11.45
C GLY A 445 34.67 -42.65 12.14
N GLY A 446 34.31 -41.39 12.18
CA GLY A 446 32.94 -40.92 12.54
C GLY A 446 32.19 -40.41 11.31
N SER A 447 30.86 -40.32 11.38
CA SER A 447 30.02 -39.68 10.35
C SER A 447 29.93 -38.16 10.51
N GLY A 448 30.18 -37.66 11.73
CA GLY A 448 29.88 -36.28 12.09
C GLY A 448 28.37 -35.95 12.17
N LEU A 449 27.52 -36.98 12.09
CA LEU A 449 26.05 -36.81 12.13
C LEU A 449 25.45 -37.13 13.52
N GLY A 450 26.08 -38.01 14.30
CA GLY A 450 25.52 -38.51 15.58
C GLY A 450 25.20 -37.41 16.58
N LEU A 451 26.09 -36.42 16.77
CA LEU A 451 25.83 -35.29 17.68
C LEU A 451 24.78 -34.32 17.14
N ALA A 452 24.73 -34.10 15.83
CA ALA A 452 23.68 -33.30 15.17
C ALA A 452 22.30 -33.96 15.32
N ILE A 453 22.22 -35.30 15.17
CA ILE A 453 20.99 -36.08 15.42
C ILE A 453 20.57 -35.96 16.89
N ALA A 454 21.51 -36.11 17.82
CA ALA A 454 21.24 -35.99 19.28
C ALA A 454 20.66 -34.59 19.59
N ARG A 455 21.30 -33.54 19.10
CA ARG A 455 20.82 -32.16 19.26
C ARG A 455 19.41 -32.00 18.70
N ARG A 456 19.14 -32.48 17.47
CA ARG A 456 17.83 -32.31 16.84
C ARG A 456 16.73 -33.05 17.58
N ILE A 457 16.99 -34.24 18.12
CA ILE A 457 16.04 -34.98 18.95
C ILE A 457 15.73 -34.23 20.27
N VAL A 458 16.74 -33.70 20.92
CA VAL A 458 16.55 -32.90 22.17
C VAL A 458 15.77 -31.62 21.87
N GLU A 459 16.04 -30.95 20.75
CA GLU A 459 15.28 -29.78 20.30
C GLU A 459 13.80 -30.10 20.00
N LEU A 460 13.51 -31.28 19.43
CA LEU A 460 12.12 -31.74 19.23
C LEU A 460 11.36 -31.97 20.53
N HIS A 461 12.07 -32.25 21.64
CA HIS A 461 11.50 -32.31 23.00
C HIS A 461 11.40 -30.93 23.69
N GLY A 462 11.73 -29.83 22.93
CA GLY A 462 11.72 -28.46 23.45
C GLY A 462 12.83 -28.16 24.45
N ARG A 463 13.93 -28.96 24.39
CA ARG A 463 15.08 -28.86 25.30
C ARG A 463 16.36 -28.53 24.55
N THR A 464 17.44 -28.30 25.31
CA THR A 464 18.76 -27.99 24.74
C THR A 464 19.79 -29.01 25.21
N ILE A 465 20.73 -29.35 24.32
CA ILE A 465 21.91 -30.15 24.65
C ILE A 465 23.11 -29.22 24.73
N SER A 466 23.97 -29.45 25.68
CA SER A 466 25.20 -28.68 25.89
C SER A 466 26.42 -29.59 26.00
N ALA A 467 27.60 -29.02 25.79
CA ALA A 467 28.87 -29.73 25.97
C ALA A 467 29.84 -28.84 26.76
N ALA A 468 30.51 -29.44 27.72
CA ALA A 468 31.62 -28.84 28.46
C ALA A 468 32.86 -29.73 28.29
N SER A 469 33.96 -29.18 27.80
CA SER A 469 35.17 -29.94 27.53
C SER A 469 36.43 -29.08 27.68
N SER A 470 37.52 -29.73 27.98
CA SER A 470 38.86 -29.15 27.92
C SER A 470 39.82 -30.17 27.34
N SER A 471 40.71 -29.76 26.46
CA SER A 471 41.69 -30.65 25.81
C SER A 471 42.48 -31.44 26.83
N GLY A 472 42.48 -32.76 26.72
CA GLY A 472 43.16 -33.71 27.62
C GLY A 472 42.45 -33.97 28.99
N ARG A 473 41.24 -33.43 29.21
CA ARG A 473 40.50 -33.65 30.45
C ARG A 473 39.15 -34.33 30.28
N GLY A 474 38.82 -34.75 29.04
CA GLY A 474 37.54 -35.36 28.71
C GLY A 474 36.44 -34.38 28.37
N THR A 475 35.24 -34.92 28.17
CA THR A 475 34.05 -34.15 27.74
C THR A 475 32.84 -34.55 28.58
N THR A 476 31.97 -33.59 28.86
CA THR A 476 30.64 -33.79 29.42
C THR A 476 29.59 -33.27 28.46
N PHE A 477 28.74 -34.15 27.97
CA PHE A 477 27.51 -33.78 27.25
C PHE A 477 26.35 -33.81 28.23
N ALA A 478 25.50 -32.81 28.21
CA ALA A 478 24.35 -32.69 29.12
C ALA A 478 23.08 -32.25 28.39
N PHE A 479 21.95 -32.85 28.74
CA PHE A 479 20.61 -32.42 28.35
C PHE A 479 19.63 -32.72 29.52
N ASP A 480 18.44 -32.17 29.47
CA ASP A 480 17.41 -32.36 30.47
C ASP A 480 16.08 -32.81 29.90
N LEU A 481 15.27 -33.48 30.72
CA LEU A 481 13.90 -33.86 30.39
C LEU A 481 12.95 -33.41 31.52
N PRO A 482 11.71 -33.00 31.19
CA PRO A 482 10.75 -32.58 32.20
C PRO A 482 10.22 -33.78 32.99
N VAL A 483 10.12 -33.55 34.30
CA VAL A 483 9.45 -34.53 35.20
C VAL A 483 7.96 -34.56 34.89
N GLN A 484 7.38 -35.74 34.91
CA GLN A 484 5.93 -35.88 34.88
C GLN A 484 5.36 -35.24 36.14
N MET A 485 4.61 -34.13 35.99
CA MET A 485 3.84 -33.61 37.12
C MET A 485 2.71 -34.57 37.42
N ALA A 486 2.55 -34.91 38.72
CA ALA A 486 1.51 -35.82 39.18
C ALA A 486 0.09 -35.24 39.01
#